data_9f766060fb03d68f7e5946a8792db4f9
#
_entry.id   9f766060fb03d68f7e5946a8792db4f9
#
_cell.length_a   1.000
_cell.length_b   1.000
_cell.length_c   1.000
_cell.angle_alpha   90.00
_cell.angle_beta   90.00
_cell.angle_gamma   90.00
#
_symmetry.space_group_name_H-M   'P 1'
#
loop_
_entity.id
_entity.type
_entity.pdbx_description
1 polymer ?
#
loop_
_entity_poly.entity_id
_entity_poly.type
_entity_poly.pdbx_seq_one_letter_code
_entity_poly.pdbx_strand_id
1 'polypeptide(L)'
;MNLKLKSVATMVLAASAIGSLAFASDATPPKKHKVAAKKADAPCCAATEDQIQALRRDLQGQIDGLKSDLAAKDAALRDAQQKAADAEAAAARAQAATAGVADNAAAVSALQGTVNDLKANQASLATTVSDETAKIKKEMESPNVLHYKGIAITPGGFTAAETVWRPHSTGADIPTPFTSIPFPQAEAYHLSEFYGTGRQSRVSLLGEGKTNWGTIRGYWEADWLGTGVTSNNNQSNSYVMRQRVIWGQAVTNSGWGFAGGQMWSLATEDAKGLSNFSGDIKTPQTIDPNYSVGFVWTRQFGFRVTKSFGDKFAVGIAAENPQVLSPGGTITLNPGISYLWGNPGSGAGLYNGGANGATCTSTSTSTPVSITCIPGYLTTYAINATPDFVAKLAFDPGYGHYEIIGIARSFRDRIYDGTVTPPFNDTVWGGGIGGSIRVPVAHKLDVGLKALYGHGTGRYGASTIADVTVGPTGEFKPLESLSALGTLEFHATPRLDIYANYGGDYIGKWLYTNSAGKAGGYGIGESNSGCGTENLTPTSPVIPSSGSSCTGVNRDLQEATLGYWYDIYRGPKGRLRQGVQYSYASRVIWANLSGYAPKGIENMFWTSFRYYLP
;
A
#
# COMPACT_ATOMS: atom_id res chain seq x y z
N MET A 1 -22.42 -28.39 -12.49
CA MET A 1 -21.41 -27.33 -12.19
C MET A 1 -21.13 -26.39 -13.36
N ASN A 2 -21.15 -26.89 -14.60
CA ASN A 2 -20.79 -26.06 -15.78
C ASN A 2 -21.87 -25.04 -16.25
N LEU A 3 -23.15 -25.25 -15.91
CA LEU A 3 -24.23 -24.35 -16.40
C LEU A 3 -24.35 -23.06 -15.58
N LYS A 4 -24.12 -23.12 -14.26
CA LYS A 4 -24.17 -21.94 -13.38
C LYS A 4 -22.97 -20.99 -13.61
N LEU A 5 -21.82 -21.55 -13.93
CA LEU A 5 -20.62 -20.75 -14.21
C LEU A 5 -20.76 -19.96 -15.54
N LYS A 6 -21.38 -20.56 -16.56
CA LYS A 6 -21.61 -19.89 -17.85
C LYS A 6 -22.58 -18.71 -17.73
N SER A 7 -23.65 -18.85 -16.95
CA SER A 7 -24.62 -17.78 -16.76
C SER A 7 -24.07 -16.61 -15.94
N VAL A 8 -23.24 -16.87 -14.93
CA VAL A 8 -22.60 -15.79 -14.14
C VAL A 8 -21.54 -15.07 -14.93
N ALA A 9 -20.70 -15.80 -15.68
CA ALA A 9 -19.69 -15.19 -16.55
C ALA A 9 -20.34 -14.29 -17.62
N THR A 10 -21.47 -14.73 -18.17
CA THR A 10 -22.23 -13.94 -19.16
C THR A 10 -22.83 -12.68 -18.52
N MET A 11 -23.32 -12.76 -17.28
CA MET A 11 -23.87 -11.62 -16.58
C MET A 11 -22.83 -10.57 -16.21
N VAL A 12 -21.64 -11.00 -15.78
CA VAL A 12 -20.50 -10.11 -15.48
C VAL A 12 -19.94 -9.47 -16.75
N LEU A 13 -19.84 -10.22 -17.84
CA LEU A 13 -19.42 -9.69 -19.13
C LEU A 13 -20.46 -8.72 -19.73
N ALA A 14 -21.76 -8.99 -19.55
CA ALA A 14 -22.82 -8.08 -19.98
C ALA A 14 -22.80 -6.75 -19.22
N ALA A 15 -22.56 -6.78 -17.89
CA ALA A 15 -22.40 -5.57 -17.10
C ALA A 15 -21.18 -4.72 -17.50
N SER A 16 -20.08 -5.39 -17.86
CA SER A 16 -18.87 -4.69 -18.35
C SER A 16 -19.04 -4.14 -19.78
N ALA A 17 -19.81 -4.83 -20.62
CA ALA A 17 -20.08 -4.39 -21.99
C ALA A 17 -21.07 -3.21 -22.06
N ILE A 18 -22.06 -3.17 -21.14
CA ILE A 18 -23.03 -2.07 -21.06
C ILE A 18 -22.33 -0.76 -20.65
N GLY A 19 -21.33 -0.83 -19.76
CA GLY A 19 -20.52 0.35 -19.37
C GLY A 19 -19.67 0.92 -20.51
N SER A 20 -19.30 0.11 -21.48
CA SER A 20 -18.51 0.55 -22.66
C SER A 20 -19.35 1.05 -23.84
N LEU A 21 -20.66 0.74 -23.88
CA LEU A 21 -21.56 1.19 -24.96
C LEU A 21 -22.26 2.52 -24.67
N ALA A 22 -22.26 3.01 -23.44
CA ALA A 22 -22.98 4.22 -23.02
C ALA A 22 -22.27 5.55 -23.40
N PHE A 23 -21.08 5.51 -24.01
CA PHE A 23 -20.31 6.72 -24.35
C PHE A 23 -20.09 6.98 -25.84
N ALA A 24 -20.82 6.27 -26.71
CA ALA A 24 -20.77 6.52 -28.14
C ALA A 24 -22.13 7.06 -28.65
N SER A 25 -22.58 8.21 -28.19
CA SER A 25 -23.64 8.95 -28.85
C SER A 25 -23.35 10.45 -28.84
N ASP A 26 -23.39 11.01 -30.05
CA ASP A 26 -23.19 12.39 -30.46
C ASP A 26 -23.79 13.44 -29.50
N ALA A 27 -22.99 14.42 -29.16
CA ALA A 27 -23.43 15.63 -28.50
C ALA A 27 -24.04 16.59 -29.53
N THR A 28 -25.35 16.65 -29.59
CA THR A 28 -26.06 17.80 -30.16
C THR A 28 -26.29 18.82 -29.05
N PRO A 29 -26.06 20.12 -29.25
CA PRO A 29 -26.15 21.10 -28.17
C PRO A 29 -27.60 21.38 -27.78
N PRO A 30 -27.93 21.45 -26.49
CA PRO A 30 -29.28 21.77 -26.05
C PRO A 30 -29.57 23.28 -26.17
N LYS A 31 -30.76 23.58 -26.69
CA LYS A 31 -31.38 24.91 -26.75
C LYS A 31 -31.57 25.47 -25.34
N LYS A 32 -31.26 26.75 -25.20
CA LYS A 32 -31.47 27.52 -23.98
C LYS A 32 -32.96 27.56 -23.58
N HIS A 33 -33.30 27.00 -22.44
CA HIS A 33 -34.52 27.32 -21.73
C HIS A 33 -34.17 28.21 -20.51
N LYS A 34 -34.75 29.40 -20.50
CA LYS A 34 -34.77 30.29 -19.34
C LYS A 34 -35.69 29.69 -18.30
N VAL A 35 -35.19 29.40 -17.12
CA VAL A 35 -36.00 29.17 -15.93
C VAL A 35 -35.65 30.22 -14.89
N ALA A 36 -36.71 30.85 -14.38
CA ALA A 36 -36.65 31.94 -13.46
C ALA A 36 -36.09 31.53 -12.09
N ALA A 37 -35.26 32.40 -11.54
CA ALA A 37 -34.72 32.26 -10.21
C ALA A 37 -35.81 32.40 -9.15
N LYS A 38 -35.89 31.41 -8.26
CA LYS A 38 -36.56 31.56 -6.97
C LYS A 38 -35.50 31.60 -5.88
N LYS A 39 -35.40 32.75 -5.22
CA LYS A 39 -34.55 32.93 -4.04
C LYS A 39 -34.95 31.97 -2.95
N ALA A 40 -33.98 31.28 -2.39
CA ALA A 40 -34.04 30.73 -1.05
C ALA A 40 -32.73 31.05 -0.36
N ASP A 41 -32.81 31.88 0.65
CA ASP A 41 -31.72 32.21 1.56
C ASP A 41 -31.34 31.00 2.41
N ALA A 42 -30.06 30.69 2.43
CA ALA A 42 -29.47 29.92 3.53
C ALA A 42 -28.03 30.41 3.74
N PRO A 43 -27.63 30.74 4.94
CA PRO A 43 -26.35 31.42 5.20
C PRO A 43 -25.25 30.40 5.47
N CYS A 44 -24.82 29.68 4.46
CA CYS A 44 -23.71 28.72 4.61
C CYS A 44 -22.60 28.87 3.55
N CYS A 45 -22.79 29.71 2.53
CA CYS A 45 -21.84 29.83 1.42
C CYS A 45 -20.94 31.07 1.47
N ALA A 46 -21.18 32.00 2.37
CA ALA A 46 -20.40 33.23 2.45
C ALA A 46 -18.92 32.99 2.86
N ALA A 47 -18.68 32.04 3.75
CA ALA A 47 -17.32 31.77 4.22
C ALA A 47 -16.43 31.06 3.18
N THR A 48 -17.03 30.26 2.31
CA THR A 48 -16.31 29.57 1.22
C THR A 48 -16.07 30.50 0.03
N GLU A 49 -16.98 31.38 -0.25
CA GLU A 49 -16.85 32.37 -1.32
C GLU A 49 -15.77 33.40 -1.00
N ASP A 50 -15.70 33.83 0.26
CA ASP A 50 -14.66 34.75 0.75
C ASP A 50 -13.26 34.09 0.72
N GLN A 51 -13.16 32.80 1.02
CA GLN A 51 -11.90 32.07 0.91
C GLN A 51 -11.45 31.88 -0.55
N ILE A 52 -12.39 31.59 -1.45
CA ILE A 52 -12.11 31.51 -2.89
C ILE A 52 -11.72 32.88 -3.47
N GLN A 53 -12.36 33.96 -3.01
CA GLN A 53 -11.98 35.30 -3.41
C GLN A 53 -10.67 35.77 -2.80
N ALA A 54 -10.34 35.33 -1.58
CA ALA A 54 -9.03 35.54 -0.97
C ALA A 54 -7.92 34.81 -1.74
N LEU A 55 -8.13 33.55 -2.09
CA LEU A 55 -7.19 32.77 -2.89
C LEU A 55 -7.02 33.35 -4.31
N ARG A 56 -8.11 33.80 -4.94
CA ARG A 56 -8.03 34.52 -6.24
C ARG A 56 -7.21 35.78 -6.14
N ARG A 57 -7.40 36.60 -5.06
CA ARG A 57 -6.61 37.80 -4.85
C ARG A 57 -5.13 37.51 -4.61
N ASP A 58 -4.81 36.46 -3.87
CA ASP A 58 -3.42 36.04 -3.62
C ASP A 58 -2.75 35.54 -4.91
N LEU A 59 -3.42 34.69 -5.68
CA LEU A 59 -2.96 34.26 -7.00
C LEU A 59 -2.81 35.41 -7.99
N GLN A 60 -3.75 36.37 -7.99
CA GLN A 60 -3.66 37.55 -8.84
C GLN A 60 -2.47 38.44 -8.42
N GLY A 61 -2.22 38.58 -7.11
CA GLY A 61 -1.05 39.29 -6.59
C GLY A 61 0.27 38.66 -6.99
N GLN A 62 0.35 37.31 -7.00
CA GLN A 62 1.52 36.59 -7.47
C GLN A 62 1.73 36.74 -8.98
N ILE A 63 0.65 36.69 -9.77
CA ILE A 63 0.70 36.93 -11.23
C ILE A 63 1.15 38.36 -11.53
N ASP A 64 0.65 39.34 -10.79
CA ASP A 64 1.02 40.72 -10.99
C ASP A 64 2.45 40.99 -10.51
N GLY A 65 2.93 40.29 -9.44
CA GLY A 65 4.32 40.29 -9.01
C GLY A 65 5.26 39.72 -10.09
N LEU A 66 4.92 38.53 -10.64
CA LEU A 66 5.69 37.91 -11.72
C LEU A 66 5.70 38.77 -13.01
N LYS A 67 4.59 39.42 -13.33
CA LYS A 67 4.54 40.38 -14.46
C LYS A 67 5.43 41.59 -14.21
N SER A 68 5.45 42.11 -12.97
CA SER A 68 6.35 43.19 -12.58
C SER A 68 7.81 42.81 -12.70
N ASP A 69 8.18 41.62 -12.22
CA ASP A 69 9.54 41.09 -12.33
C ASP A 69 9.97 40.83 -13.78
N LEU A 70 9.04 40.32 -14.60
CA LEU A 70 9.27 40.16 -16.03
C LEU A 70 9.48 41.53 -16.73
N ALA A 71 8.65 42.50 -16.40
CA ALA A 71 8.78 43.85 -16.93
C ALA A 71 10.10 44.51 -16.50
N ALA A 72 10.54 44.30 -15.25
CA ALA A 72 11.82 44.80 -14.77
C ALA A 72 13.02 44.13 -15.50
N LYS A 73 12.95 42.82 -15.75
CA LYS A 73 13.96 42.09 -16.54
C LYS A 73 13.98 42.52 -18.00
N ASP A 74 12.81 42.75 -18.61
CA ASP A 74 12.71 43.28 -19.96
C ASP A 74 13.29 44.70 -20.07
N ALA A 75 13.06 45.54 -19.05
CA ALA A 75 13.67 46.86 -18.98
C ALA A 75 15.19 46.81 -18.86
N ALA A 76 15.70 45.90 -17.99
CA ALA A 76 17.14 45.67 -17.83
C ALA A 76 17.81 45.13 -19.12
N LEU A 77 17.08 44.27 -19.85
CA LEU A 77 17.54 43.74 -21.14
C LEU A 77 17.63 44.84 -22.20
N ARG A 78 16.62 45.74 -22.26
CA ARG A 78 16.65 46.89 -23.18
C ARG A 78 17.77 47.89 -22.84
N ASP A 79 17.99 48.14 -21.54
CA ASP A 79 19.12 49.01 -21.09
C ASP A 79 20.46 48.38 -21.47
N ALA A 80 20.63 47.07 -21.29
CA ALA A 80 21.83 46.36 -21.72
C ALA A 80 22.05 46.39 -23.26
N GLN A 81 20.96 46.27 -24.03
CA GLN A 81 20.97 46.37 -25.49
C GLN A 81 21.37 47.80 -25.94
N GLN A 82 20.81 48.82 -25.27
CA GLN A 82 21.13 50.21 -25.58
C GLN A 82 22.62 50.49 -25.27
N LYS A 83 23.11 50.04 -24.12
CA LYS A 83 24.54 50.20 -23.77
C LYS A 83 25.49 49.48 -24.75
N ALA A 84 25.09 48.30 -25.23
CA ALA A 84 25.86 47.59 -26.27
C ALA A 84 25.87 48.35 -27.60
N ALA A 85 24.72 48.93 -28.02
CA ALA A 85 24.63 49.73 -29.22
C ALA A 85 25.44 51.03 -29.11
N ASP A 86 25.39 51.68 -27.93
CA ASP A 86 26.15 52.89 -27.64
C ASP A 86 27.65 52.63 -27.63
N ALA A 87 28.10 51.50 -27.09
CA ALA A 87 29.50 51.04 -27.12
C ALA A 87 29.95 50.73 -28.54
N GLU A 88 29.13 50.12 -29.37
CA GLU A 88 29.39 49.85 -30.78
C GLU A 88 29.52 51.13 -31.60
N ALA A 89 28.62 52.09 -31.34
CA ALA A 89 28.70 53.42 -31.95
C ALA A 89 29.93 54.23 -31.49
N ALA A 90 30.32 54.07 -30.20
CA ALA A 90 31.55 54.68 -29.69
C ALA A 90 32.81 54.04 -30.30
N ALA A 91 32.84 52.72 -30.47
CA ALA A 91 33.92 52.00 -31.15
C ALA A 91 34.04 52.43 -32.63
N ALA A 92 32.91 52.55 -33.35
CA ALA A 92 32.89 53.01 -34.73
C ALA A 92 33.39 54.47 -34.87
N ARG A 93 33.03 55.37 -33.93
CA ARG A 93 33.56 56.75 -33.89
C ARG A 93 35.05 56.81 -33.56
N ALA A 94 35.53 55.93 -32.64
CA ALA A 94 36.94 55.80 -32.33
C ALA A 94 37.74 55.28 -33.53
N GLN A 95 37.21 54.30 -34.30
CA GLN A 95 37.80 53.85 -35.54
C GLN A 95 37.91 54.95 -36.62
N ALA A 96 36.87 55.77 -36.77
CA ALA A 96 36.88 56.89 -37.72
C ALA A 96 37.86 58.01 -37.30
N ALA A 97 38.08 58.23 -36.00
CA ALA A 97 39.00 59.23 -35.46
C ALA A 97 40.47 58.80 -35.47
N THR A 98 40.77 57.47 -35.58
CA THR A 98 42.12 56.92 -35.44
C THR A 98 42.72 56.42 -36.76
N ALA A 99 42.23 56.92 -37.91
CA ALA A 99 42.84 56.63 -39.23
C ALA A 99 44.32 57.07 -39.36
N GLY A 100 44.99 57.45 -38.26
CA GLY A 100 46.35 57.96 -38.26
C GLY A 100 47.32 57.52 -37.15
N VAL A 101 46.90 56.57 -36.22
CA VAL A 101 47.82 56.20 -35.13
C VAL A 101 47.80 54.67 -34.86
N ALA A 102 48.92 54.02 -35.12
CA ALA A 102 49.18 52.57 -35.01
C ALA A 102 49.03 52.03 -33.57
N ASP A 103 49.11 52.87 -32.54
CA ASP A 103 49.08 52.43 -31.14
C ASP A 103 47.64 52.16 -30.59
N ASN A 104 46.62 52.52 -31.35
CA ASN A 104 45.23 52.28 -30.92
C ASN A 104 44.60 50.97 -31.44
N ALA A 105 45.32 50.25 -32.32
CA ALA A 105 44.79 49.00 -32.89
C ALA A 105 44.61 47.90 -31.82
N ALA A 106 45.49 47.85 -30.82
CA ALA A 106 45.38 46.87 -29.72
C ALA A 106 44.20 47.18 -28.79
N ALA A 107 43.94 48.48 -28.50
CA ALA A 107 42.79 48.90 -27.67
C ALA A 107 41.44 48.63 -28.38
N VAL A 108 41.38 48.93 -29.70
CA VAL A 108 40.20 48.63 -30.52
C VAL A 108 39.92 47.13 -30.62
N SER A 109 40.97 46.29 -30.77
CA SER A 109 40.82 44.84 -30.78
C SER A 109 40.34 44.31 -29.44
N ALA A 110 40.85 44.85 -28.31
CA ALA A 110 40.35 44.48 -26.97
C ALA A 110 38.90 44.90 -26.76
N LEU A 111 38.50 46.11 -27.21
CA LEU A 111 37.10 46.56 -27.16
C LEU A 111 36.17 45.66 -28.02
N GLN A 112 36.65 45.30 -29.23
CA GLN A 112 35.91 44.37 -30.12
C GLN A 112 35.72 43.00 -29.49
N GLY A 113 36.75 42.48 -28.78
CA GLY A 113 36.67 41.27 -27.98
C GLY A 113 35.57 41.37 -26.89
N THR A 114 35.61 42.47 -26.13
CA THR A 114 34.62 42.73 -25.06
C THR A 114 33.18 42.86 -25.58
N VAL A 115 32.98 43.49 -26.73
CA VAL A 115 31.67 43.60 -27.40
C VAL A 115 31.18 42.22 -27.88
N ASN A 116 32.08 41.38 -28.41
CA ASN A 116 31.73 40.03 -28.81
C ASN A 116 31.36 39.14 -27.61
N ASP A 117 32.09 39.25 -26.50
CA ASP A 117 31.79 38.56 -25.26
C ASP A 117 30.47 39.02 -24.67
N LEU A 118 30.18 40.32 -24.72
CA LEU A 118 28.88 40.88 -24.30
C LEU A 118 27.72 40.37 -25.18
N LYS A 119 27.93 40.30 -26.50
CA LYS A 119 26.92 39.72 -27.43
C LYS A 119 26.72 38.22 -27.16
N ALA A 120 27.79 37.46 -26.91
CA ALA A 120 27.69 36.04 -26.57
C ALA A 120 26.95 35.82 -25.23
N ASN A 121 27.28 36.60 -24.21
CA ASN A 121 26.60 36.58 -22.91
C ASN A 121 25.13 36.99 -23.02
N GLN A 122 24.81 38.00 -23.84
CA GLN A 122 23.43 38.41 -24.09
C GLN A 122 22.61 37.32 -24.80
N ALA A 123 23.21 36.67 -25.82
CA ALA A 123 22.56 35.55 -26.52
C ALA A 123 22.33 34.36 -25.55
N SER A 124 23.32 34.04 -24.72
CA SER A 124 23.20 33.00 -23.70
C SER A 124 22.11 33.34 -22.67
N LEU A 125 22.05 34.60 -22.20
CA LEU A 125 21.02 35.05 -21.26
C LEU A 125 19.63 35.02 -21.88
N ALA A 126 19.48 35.44 -23.14
CA ALA A 126 18.23 35.38 -23.87
C ALA A 126 17.72 33.94 -24.04
N THR A 127 18.64 33.00 -24.35
CA THR A 127 18.31 31.56 -24.44
C THR A 127 17.89 31.03 -23.07
N THR A 128 18.63 31.33 -22.00
CA THR A 128 18.32 30.91 -20.64
C THR A 128 16.96 31.44 -20.17
N VAL A 129 16.66 32.72 -20.43
CA VAL A 129 15.36 33.33 -20.09
C VAL A 129 14.23 32.71 -20.90
N SER A 130 14.45 32.43 -22.20
CA SER A 130 13.48 31.75 -23.04
C SER A 130 13.19 30.33 -22.55
N ASP A 131 14.23 29.58 -22.20
CA ASP A 131 14.11 28.19 -21.70
C ASP A 131 13.41 28.14 -20.32
N GLU A 132 13.80 29.05 -19.42
CA GLU A 132 13.12 29.15 -18.11
C GLU A 132 11.66 29.59 -18.26
N THR A 133 11.36 30.54 -19.17
CA THR A 133 9.99 30.97 -19.45
C THR A 133 9.16 29.83 -20.07
N ALA A 134 9.74 29.06 -21.00
CA ALA A 134 9.10 27.90 -21.60
C ALA A 134 8.84 26.81 -20.56
N LYS A 135 9.78 26.61 -19.63
CA LYS A 135 9.65 25.66 -18.51
C LYS A 135 8.57 26.09 -17.52
N ILE A 136 8.56 27.36 -17.11
CA ILE A 136 7.51 27.94 -16.26
C ILE A 136 6.13 27.85 -16.95
N LYS A 137 6.06 28.16 -18.25
CA LYS A 137 4.82 28.04 -19.02
C LYS A 137 4.33 26.60 -19.08
N LYS A 138 5.23 25.62 -19.28
CA LYS A 138 4.92 24.19 -19.28
C LYS A 138 4.49 23.70 -17.89
N GLU A 139 5.10 24.22 -16.81
CA GLU A 139 4.71 23.94 -15.43
C GLU A 139 3.33 24.55 -15.10
N MET A 140 3.03 25.74 -15.60
CA MET A 140 1.72 26.39 -15.46
C MET A 140 0.62 25.75 -16.33
N GLU A 141 0.98 25.16 -17.47
CA GLU A 141 0.07 24.40 -18.35
C GLU A 141 -0.18 22.97 -17.83
N SER A 142 0.58 22.51 -16.82
CA SER A 142 0.40 21.22 -16.17
C SER A 142 -0.26 21.40 -14.80
N PRO A 143 -1.62 21.40 -14.73
CA PRO A 143 -2.37 21.78 -13.51
C PRO A 143 -2.35 20.71 -12.40
N ASN A 144 -1.49 19.69 -12.51
CA ASN A 144 -1.47 18.54 -11.60
C ASN A 144 -0.76 18.82 -10.26
N VAL A 145 -0.12 19.99 -10.11
CA VAL A 145 0.62 20.38 -8.90
C VAL A 145 0.16 21.75 -8.43
N LEU A 146 -0.28 21.82 -7.18
CA LEU A 146 -0.61 23.07 -6.50
C LEU A 146 0.65 23.60 -5.80
N HIS A 147 0.98 24.87 -5.99
CA HIS A 147 2.10 25.51 -5.31
C HIS A 147 1.59 26.36 -4.14
N TYR A 148 2.10 26.11 -2.95
CA TYR A 148 1.79 26.88 -1.76
C TYR A 148 3.05 27.19 -0.96
N LYS A 149 3.44 28.46 -0.84
CA LYS A 149 4.61 28.92 -0.08
C LYS A 149 5.90 28.15 -0.39
N GLY A 150 6.15 27.87 -1.68
CA GLY A 150 7.33 27.13 -2.12
C GLY A 150 7.24 25.61 -1.96
N ILE A 151 6.09 25.09 -1.54
CA ILE A 151 5.81 23.66 -1.49
C ILE A 151 4.98 23.27 -2.71
N ALA A 152 5.38 22.22 -3.41
CA ALA A 152 4.61 21.56 -4.46
C ALA A 152 3.66 20.55 -3.83
N ILE A 153 2.35 20.69 -4.01
CA ILE A 153 1.33 19.77 -3.50
C ILE A 153 0.72 19.03 -4.68
N THR A 154 0.90 17.73 -4.71
CA THR A 154 0.35 16.84 -5.75
C THR A 154 -0.81 16.04 -5.17
N PRO A 155 -2.07 16.37 -5.50
CA PRO A 155 -3.21 15.51 -5.24
C PRO A 155 -3.10 14.23 -6.06
N GLY A 156 -3.61 13.12 -5.53
CA GLY A 156 -3.62 11.85 -6.22
C GLY A 156 -4.74 10.94 -5.73
N GLY A 157 -4.80 9.75 -6.28
CA GLY A 157 -5.78 8.75 -5.91
C GLY A 157 -6.62 8.27 -7.08
N PHE A 158 -7.68 7.55 -6.77
CA PHE A 158 -8.63 7.05 -7.77
C PHE A 158 -10.01 6.81 -7.14
N THR A 159 -11.04 6.90 -7.94
CA THR A 159 -12.36 6.35 -7.62
C THR A 159 -12.48 4.95 -8.21
N ALA A 160 -13.15 4.05 -7.49
CA ALA A 160 -13.33 2.67 -7.89
C ALA A 160 -14.81 2.24 -7.79
N ALA A 161 -15.24 1.42 -8.72
CA ALA A 161 -16.47 0.63 -8.62
C ALA A 161 -16.08 -0.82 -8.91
N GLU A 162 -16.24 -1.70 -7.94
CA GLU A 162 -15.71 -3.05 -7.99
C GLU A 162 -16.74 -4.06 -7.55
N THR A 163 -16.70 -5.23 -8.15
CA THR A 163 -17.55 -6.36 -7.76
C THR A 163 -16.71 -7.60 -7.57
N VAL A 164 -17.20 -8.49 -6.72
CA VAL A 164 -16.69 -9.85 -6.58
C VAL A 164 -17.88 -10.81 -6.52
N TRP A 165 -17.76 -11.93 -7.19
CA TRP A 165 -18.63 -13.09 -7.02
C TRP A 165 -17.82 -14.28 -6.53
N ARG A 166 -18.36 -14.99 -5.53
CA ARG A 166 -17.75 -16.16 -4.92
C ARG A 166 -18.77 -17.29 -4.82
N PRO A 167 -18.45 -18.55 -5.11
CA PRO A 167 -19.34 -19.69 -4.90
C PRO A 167 -19.53 -20.02 -3.42
N HIS A 168 -18.61 -19.59 -2.55
CA HIS A 168 -18.68 -19.81 -1.11
C HIS A 168 -18.56 -18.46 -0.39
N SER A 169 -19.34 -18.30 0.70
CA SER A 169 -19.27 -17.06 1.49
C SER A 169 -18.03 -17.07 2.39
N THR A 170 -17.24 -16.03 2.31
CA THR A 170 -16.05 -15.88 3.13
C THR A 170 -16.29 -15.06 4.40
N GLY A 171 -17.51 -14.54 4.58
CA GLY A 171 -17.85 -13.67 5.70
C GLY A 171 -17.18 -12.28 5.61
N ALA A 172 -16.71 -11.91 4.43
CA ALA A 172 -16.10 -10.62 4.16
C ALA A 172 -16.69 -9.98 2.91
N ASP A 173 -16.56 -8.66 2.81
CA ASP A 173 -16.99 -7.92 1.63
C ASP A 173 -15.95 -8.04 0.47
N ILE A 174 -15.46 -6.91 -0.05
CA ILE A 174 -14.56 -6.92 -1.21
C ILE A 174 -13.19 -7.57 -0.95
N PRO A 175 -12.46 -7.37 0.18
CA PRO A 175 -11.17 -8.03 0.39
C PRO A 175 -11.32 -9.52 0.69
N THR A 176 -10.46 -10.35 0.13
CA THR A 176 -10.47 -11.79 0.40
C THR A 176 -9.74 -12.12 1.70
N PRO A 177 -10.41 -12.68 2.71
CA PRO A 177 -9.78 -13.18 3.91
C PRO A 177 -9.28 -14.62 3.66
N PHE A 178 -8.09 -14.79 3.10
CA PHE A 178 -7.57 -16.08 2.65
C PHE A 178 -7.60 -17.17 3.73
N THR A 179 -7.37 -16.82 4.99
CA THR A 179 -7.44 -17.75 6.14
C THR A 179 -8.86 -18.10 6.56
N SER A 180 -9.89 -17.46 5.98
CA SER A 180 -11.31 -17.71 6.27
C SER A 180 -12.03 -18.44 5.13
N ILE A 181 -11.35 -18.86 4.08
CA ILE A 181 -11.93 -19.71 3.03
C ILE A 181 -12.59 -20.93 3.71
N PRO A 182 -13.92 -21.14 3.53
CA PRO A 182 -14.63 -22.16 4.26
C PRO A 182 -14.29 -23.57 3.77
N PHE A 183 -14.36 -24.54 4.70
CA PHE A 183 -14.30 -25.95 4.37
C PHE A 183 -15.69 -26.49 4.06
N PRO A 184 -15.81 -27.67 3.41
CA PRO A 184 -17.11 -28.22 2.99
C PRO A 184 -18.15 -28.44 4.09
N GLN A 185 -17.73 -28.54 5.36
CA GLN A 185 -18.66 -28.70 6.48
C GLN A 185 -19.34 -27.41 6.94
N ALA A 186 -18.80 -26.25 6.55
CA ALA A 186 -19.31 -24.96 6.98
C ALA A 186 -20.54 -24.55 6.13
N GLU A 187 -21.57 -23.98 6.75
CA GLU A 187 -22.74 -23.45 6.03
C GLU A 187 -22.35 -22.42 4.98
N ALA A 188 -21.33 -21.61 5.27
CA ALA A 188 -20.78 -20.63 4.36
C ALA A 188 -20.23 -21.23 3.04
N TYR A 189 -19.80 -22.49 3.06
CA TYR A 189 -19.37 -23.20 1.85
C TYR A 189 -20.51 -23.46 0.87
N HIS A 190 -21.75 -23.53 1.35
CA HIS A 190 -22.95 -23.82 0.54
C HIS A 190 -23.67 -22.54 0.08
N LEU A 191 -23.15 -21.38 0.45
CA LEU A 191 -23.74 -20.07 0.13
C LEU A 191 -22.84 -19.30 -0.84
N SER A 192 -23.35 -19.05 -2.03
CA SER A 192 -22.66 -18.12 -2.96
C SER A 192 -22.95 -16.66 -2.57
N GLU A 193 -21.99 -15.79 -2.82
CA GLU A 193 -22.12 -14.36 -2.55
C GLU A 193 -21.74 -13.50 -3.74
N PHE A 194 -22.42 -12.35 -3.86
CA PHE A 194 -22.07 -11.28 -4.77
C PHE A 194 -21.95 -9.98 -3.97
N TYR A 195 -20.83 -9.28 -4.13
CA TYR A 195 -20.62 -8.03 -3.44
C TYR A 195 -20.09 -6.95 -4.41
N GLY A 196 -20.67 -5.75 -4.32
CA GLY A 196 -20.25 -4.60 -5.11
C GLY A 196 -19.99 -3.39 -4.22
N THR A 197 -18.90 -2.64 -4.49
CA THR A 197 -18.50 -1.52 -3.64
C THR A 197 -17.62 -0.49 -4.34
N GLY A 198 -17.65 0.75 -3.81
CA GLY A 198 -16.68 1.81 -4.11
C GLY A 198 -15.59 2.00 -3.06
N ARG A 199 -15.49 1.15 -2.04
CA ARG A 199 -14.64 1.33 -0.84
C ARG A 199 -13.13 1.31 -1.13
N GLN A 200 -12.70 0.71 -2.24
CA GLN A 200 -11.28 0.78 -2.66
C GLN A 200 -10.86 2.16 -3.15
N SER A 201 -11.82 3.06 -3.44
CA SER A 201 -11.51 4.44 -3.80
C SER A 201 -10.51 5.03 -2.83
N ARG A 202 -9.59 5.82 -3.37
CA ARG A 202 -8.42 6.31 -2.63
C ARG A 202 -8.21 7.79 -2.88
N VAL A 203 -7.76 8.50 -1.87
CA VAL A 203 -7.28 9.88 -1.97
C VAL A 203 -5.88 9.96 -1.40
N SER A 204 -5.04 10.78 -2.00
CA SER A 204 -3.69 11.05 -1.50
C SER A 204 -3.25 12.48 -1.73
N LEU A 205 -2.31 12.93 -0.91
CA LEU A 205 -1.64 14.22 -1.05
C LEU A 205 -0.15 14.02 -0.81
N LEU A 206 0.68 14.48 -1.75
CA LEU A 206 2.12 14.57 -1.61
C LEU A 206 2.51 16.05 -1.56
N GLY A 207 3.15 16.47 -0.47
CA GLY A 207 3.78 17.78 -0.34
C GLY A 207 5.29 17.65 -0.46
N GLU A 208 5.91 18.41 -1.37
CA GLU A 208 7.37 18.42 -1.57
C GLU A 208 7.92 19.84 -1.48
N GLY A 209 8.96 20.02 -0.67
CA GLY A 209 9.70 21.27 -0.54
C GLY A 209 11.18 21.04 -0.84
N LYS A 210 11.74 21.79 -1.78
CA LYS A 210 13.18 21.77 -2.06
C LYS A 210 13.92 22.71 -1.12
N THR A 211 15.07 22.28 -0.63
CA THR A 211 15.99 23.06 0.18
C THR A 211 17.38 23.03 -0.45
N ASN A 212 18.30 23.84 0.04
CA ASN A 212 19.70 23.83 -0.43
C ASN A 212 20.45 22.52 -0.11
N TRP A 213 20.01 21.75 0.90
CA TRP A 213 20.62 20.49 1.32
C TRP A 213 19.89 19.25 0.82
N GLY A 214 18.67 19.39 0.29
CA GLY A 214 17.88 18.26 -0.17
C GLY A 214 16.39 18.55 -0.36
N THR A 215 15.56 17.54 -0.21
CA THR A 215 14.10 17.62 -0.37
C THR A 215 13.41 17.14 0.90
N ILE A 216 12.42 17.89 1.35
CA ILE A 216 11.50 17.50 2.43
C ILE A 216 10.19 17.06 1.77
N ARG A 217 9.61 15.95 2.25
CA ARG A 217 8.36 15.39 1.76
C ARG A 217 7.42 15.08 2.90
N GLY A 218 6.13 15.30 2.65
CA GLY A 218 5.06 14.77 3.47
C GLY A 218 4.05 14.06 2.59
N TYR A 219 3.60 12.88 2.97
CA TYR A 219 2.62 12.11 2.20
C TYR A 219 1.50 11.61 3.08
N TRP A 220 0.29 11.70 2.59
CA TRP A 220 -0.92 11.16 3.19
C TRP A 220 -1.73 10.40 2.15
N GLU A 221 -2.25 9.23 2.54
CA GLU A 221 -3.13 8.41 1.71
C GLU A 221 -4.20 7.74 2.58
N ALA A 222 -5.44 7.76 2.10
CA ALA A 222 -6.59 7.13 2.74
C ALA A 222 -7.50 6.41 1.74
N ASP A 223 -8.27 5.43 2.23
CA ASP A 223 -9.34 4.73 1.52
C ASP A 223 -10.59 4.58 2.43
N TRP A 224 -11.65 3.93 1.94
CA TRP A 224 -12.88 3.68 2.68
C TRP A 224 -13.06 2.19 3.06
N LEU A 225 -11.99 1.41 3.07
CA LEU A 225 -12.03 0.00 3.51
C LEU A 225 -12.09 -0.16 5.05
N GLY A 226 -12.19 0.94 5.78
CA GLY A 226 -12.43 0.95 7.21
C GLY A 226 -13.92 0.75 7.55
N THR A 227 -14.18 0.20 8.75
CA THR A 227 -15.49 0.14 9.37
C THR A 227 -15.46 0.84 10.72
N GLY A 228 -16.56 1.40 11.14
CA GLY A 228 -16.71 2.10 12.42
C GLY A 228 -18.17 2.17 12.83
N VAL A 229 -18.45 2.79 13.96
CA VAL A 229 -19.80 2.83 14.56
C VAL A 229 -20.89 3.43 13.64
N THR A 230 -20.50 4.25 12.67
CA THR A 230 -21.42 4.84 11.69
C THR A 230 -21.50 4.06 10.39
N SER A 231 -20.69 3.00 10.24
CA SER A 231 -20.69 2.19 9.02
C SER A 231 -21.90 1.27 8.98
N ASN A 232 -22.62 1.27 7.85
CA ASN A 232 -23.70 0.32 7.61
C ASN A 232 -23.82 0.05 6.11
N ASN A 233 -24.37 -1.12 5.78
CA ASN A 233 -24.64 -1.55 4.41
C ASN A 233 -26.11 -1.90 4.17
N ASN A 234 -27.01 -1.50 5.07
CA ASN A 234 -28.45 -1.74 4.92
C ASN A 234 -29.05 -0.85 3.81
N GLN A 235 -28.86 0.45 3.94
CA GLN A 235 -29.47 1.43 3.05
C GLN A 235 -28.49 2.45 2.51
N SER A 236 -27.70 3.10 3.38
CA SER A 236 -26.83 4.20 2.99
C SER A 236 -25.47 3.75 2.46
N ASN A 237 -25.06 2.51 2.71
CA ASN A 237 -23.71 1.99 2.39
C ASN A 237 -22.58 2.95 2.85
N SER A 238 -22.71 3.44 4.07
CA SER A 238 -21.79 4.43 4.65
C SER A 238 -20.62 3.75 5.30
N TYR A 239 -19.42 4.25 5.02
CA TYR A 239 -18.16 3.72 5.56
C TYR A 239 -17.26 4.84 6.05
N VAL A 240 -16.37 4.54 6.99
CA VAL A 240 -15.41 5.50 7.50
C VAL A 240 -14.14 5.50 6.66
N MET A 241 -13.54 6.66 6.52
CA MET A 241 -12.24 6.82 5.90
C MET A 241 -11.16 6.20 6.79
N ARG A 242 -10.30 5.38 6.19
CA ARG A 242 -9.18 4.69 6.85
C ARG A 242 -7.85 5.29 6.43
N GLN A 243 -7.03 5.68 7.39
CA GLN A 243 -5.63 6.03 7.13
C GLN A 243 -4.89 4.80 6.58
N ARG A 244 -4.30 4.95 5.40
CA ARG A 244 -3.41 3.93 4.81
C ARG A 244 -1.97 4.19 5.19
N VAL A 245 -1.45 5.33 4.79
CA VAL A 245 -0.11 5.80 5.14
C VAL A 245 -0.15 7.29 5.45
N ILE A 246 0.73 7.71 6.36
CA ILE A 246 1.03 9.10 6.67
C ILE A 246 2.46 9.18 7.18
N TRP A 247 3.32 9.91 6.49
CA TRP A 247 4.73 9.98 6.85
C TRP A 247 5.37 11.30 6.40
N GLY A 248 6.46 11.65 7.11
CA GLY A 248 7.38 12.71 6.73
C GLY A 248 8.74 12.12 6.33
N GLN A 249 9.40 12.73 5.37
CA GLN A 249 10.70 12.31 4.86
C GLN A 249 11.59 13.50 4.56
N ALA A 250 12.88 13.35 4.85
CA ALA A 250 13.95 14.23 4.39
C ALA A 250 14.94 13.41 3.55
N VAL A 251 15.24 13.88 2.34
CA VAL A 251 16.22 13.25 1.44
C VAL A 251 17.30 14.28 1.13
N THR A 252 18.55 13.97 1.47
CA THR A 252 19.69 14.87 1.22
C THR A 252 20.21 14.76 -0.21
N ASN A 253 20.88 15.81 -0.69
CA ASN A 253 21.55 15.79 -2.01
C ASN A 253 22.63 14.70 -2.10
N SER A 254 23.17 14.25 -0.97
CA SER A 254 24.14 13.15 -0.91
C SER A 254 23.50 11.77 -0.93
N GLY A 255 22.16 11.65 -1.02
CA GLY A 255 21.43 10.39 -1.15
C GLY A 255 21.06 9.73 0.17
N TRP A 256 21.20 10.40 1.34
CA TRP A 256 20.61 9.93 2.59
C TRP A 256 19.13 10.27 2.66
N GLY A 257 18.33 9.31 3.11
CA GLY A 257 16.91 9.46 3.35
C GLY A 257 16.57 9.12 4.80
N PHE A 258 15.76 9.96 5.44
CA PHE A 258 15.24 9.77 6.79
C PHE A 258 13.73 9.90 6.72
N ALA A 259 13.00 8.86 7.14
CA ALA A 259 11.55 8.87 7.11
C ALA A 259 10.97 8.34 8.41
N GLY A 260 9.83 8.90 8.82
CA GLY A 260 9.08 8.46 9.99
C GLY A 260 7.59 8.63 9.80
N GLY A 261 6.81 7.70 10.34
CA GLY A 261 5.34 7.68 10.26
C GLY A 261 4.79 6.31 9.93
N GLN A 262 3.51 6.25 9.64
CA GLN A 262 2.89 5.03 9.12
C GLN A 262 3.17 4.93 7.63
N MET A 263 3.86 3.88 7.23
CA MET A 263 4.31 3.69 5.84
C MET A 263 4.30 2.21 5.46
N TRP A 264 4.54 1.93 4.19
CA TRP A 264 4.82 0.57 3.75
C TRP A 264 6.10 0.08 4.42
N SER A 265 6.07 -1.17 4.92
CA SER A 265 7.26 -1.81 5.48
C SER A 265 8.41 -1.81 4.47
N LEU A 266 9.63 -1.66 4.97
CA LEU A 266 10.83 -1.81 4.15
C LEU A 266 10.94 -3.21 3.53
N ALA A 267 10.24 -4.22 4.07
CA ALA A 267 10.15 -5.56 3.49
C ALA A 267 9.31 -5.63 2.21
N THR A 268 8.45 -4.61 1.93
CA THR A 268 7.63 -4.57 0.72
C THR A 268 8.48 -4.22 -0.49
N GLU A 269 8.23 -4.85 -1.63
CA GLU A 269 8.99 -4.61 -2.87
C GLU A 269 8.80 -3.19 -3.39
N ASP A 270 9.90 -2.56 -3.80
CA ASP A 270 9.90 -1.27 -4.49
C ASP A 270 9.98 -1.46 -6.02
N ALA A 271 9.50 -0.51 -6.78
CA ALA A 271 9.66 -0.51 -8.23
C ALA A 271 11.11 -0.19 -8.65
N LYS A 272 11.77 0.66 -7.87
CA LYS A 272 13.16 1.07 -8.03
C LYS A 272 13.69 1.68 -6.72
N GLY A 273 14.92 1.38 -6.37
CA GLY A 273 15.58 1.92 -5.17
C GLY A 273 14.83 1.54 -3.88
N LEU A 274 14.70 2.50 -2.96
CA LEU A 274 14.01 2.34 -1.66
C LEU A 274 13.09 3.55 -1.41
N SER A 275 11.94 3.57 -2.06
CA SER A 275 10.98 4.66 -1.95
C SER A 275 9.91 4.40 -0.89
N ASN A 276 9.46 5.48 -0.21
CA ASN A 276 8.29 5.44 0.66
C ASN A 276 6.98 5.79 -0.07
N PHE A 277 7.06 6.30 -1.28
CA PHE A 277 5.89 6.74 -2.02
C PHE A 277 5.08 5.54 -2.49
N SER A 278 3.78 5.53 -2.22
CA SER A 278 2.90 4.40 -2.57
C SER A 278 2.88 4.07 -4.06
N GLY A 279 3.14 5.05 -4.93
CA GLY A 279 3.25 4.85 -6.37
C GLY A 279 4.49 4.08 -6.82
N ASP A 280 5.54 4.07 -5.98
CA ASP A 280 6.80 3.39 -6.25
C ASP A 280 6.89 2.02 -5.56
N ILE A 281 5.96 1.70 -4.67
CA ILE A 281 5.80 0.36 -4.12
C ILE A 281 5.26 -0.57 -5.21
N LYS A 282 5.95 -1.65 -5.46
CA LYS A 282 5.53 -2.62 -6.47
C LYS A 282 4.60 -3.66 -5.85
N THR A 283 3.30 -3.44 -6.04
CA THR A 283 2.28 -4.43 -5.71
C THR A 283 2.00 -5.33 -6.92
N PRO A 284 1.59 -6.60 -6.73
CA PRO A 284 1.12 -7.41 -7.84
C PRO A 284 -0.10 -6.76 -8.50
N GLN A 285 -0.23 -6.94 -9.81
CA GLN A 285 -1.44 -6.54 -10.51
C GLN A 285 -2.60 -7.41 -10.02
N THR A 286 -3.61 -6.77 -9.44
CA THR A 286 -4.81 -7.44 -8.93
C THR A 286 -5.94 -6.45 -8.72
N ILE A 287 -7.18 -6.95 -8.67
CA ILE A 287 -8.36 -6.17 -8.27
C ILE A 287 -8.59 -6.31 -6.76
N ASP A 288 -8.22 -7.46 -6.16
CA ASP A 288 -8.39 -7.71 -4.72
C ASP A 288 -7.59 -6.72 -3.85
N PRO A 289 -8.24 -6.02 -2.90
CA PRO A 289 -7.54 -5.13 -1.95
C PRO A 289 -6.54 -5.83 -1.03
N ASN A 290 -6.66 -7.14 -0.82
CA ASN A 290 -5.71 -7.95 -0.05
C ASN A 290 -4.54 -8.48 -0.89
N TYR A 291 -4.47 -8.04 -2.16
CA TYR A 291 -3.44 -8.43 -3.13
C TYR A 291 -3.52 -9.91 -3.51
N SER A 292 -2.42 -10.64 -3.39
CA SER A 292 -2.33 -12.07 -3.71
C SER A 292 -1.64 -12.81 -2.59
N VAL A 293 -2.05 -14.07 -2.36
CA VAL A 293 -1.36 -14.97 -1.44
C VAL A 293 0.14 -15.01 -1.78
N GLY A 294 0.98 -15.02 -0.77
CA GLY A 294 2.45 -15.01 -0.92
C GLY A 294 3.06 -13.62 -1.15
N PHE A 295 2.26 -12.57 -1.32
CA PHE A 295 2.79 -11.21 -1.39
C PHE A 295 3.28 -10.74 -0.02
N VAL A 296 4.54 -10.31 0.03
CA VAL A 296 5.19 -9.85 1.27
C VAL A 296 5.00 -8.35 1.44
N TRP A 297 4.24 -7.95 2.46
CA TRP A 297 3.96 -6.55 2.74
C TRP A 297 3.40 -6.34 4.14
N THR A 298 3.58 -5.14 4.67
CA THR A 298 2.79 -4.56 5.76
C THR A 298 2.71 -3.06 5.60
N ARG A 299 1.79 -2.41 6.31
CA ARG A 299 1.75 -0.96 6.50
C ARG A 299 1.68 -0.68 7.99
N GLN A 300 2.71 -0.02 8.51
CA GLN A 300 2.82 0.19 9.95
C GLN A 300 3.67 1.41 10.27
N PHE A 301 3.57 1.87 11.51
CA PHE A 301 4.44 2.92 12.01
C PHE A 301 5.89 2.42 12.05
N GLY A 302 6.82 3.30 11.69
CA GLY A 302 8.25 3.01 11.76
C GLY A 302 9.10 4.24 11.50
N PHE A 303 10.39 4.07 11.73
CA PHE A 303 11.45 4.96 11.30
C PHE A 303 12.36 4.22 10.33
N ARG A 304 12.80 4.94 9.30
CA ARG A 304 13.63 4.38 8.24
C ARG A 304 14.78 5.31 7.93
N VAL A 305 15.95 4.72 7.77
CA VAL A 305 17.14 5.38 7.23
C VAL A 305 17.55 4.65 5.96
N THR A 306 17.73 5.38 4.89
CA THR A 306 18.13 4.85 3.59
C THR A 306 19.35 5.60 3.05
N LYS A 307 20.12 4.93 2.22
CA LYS A 307 21.23 5.54 1.47
C LYS A 307 21.23 5.05 0.04
N SER A 308 21.09 5.97 -0.90
CA SER A 308 21.26 5.69 -2.33
C SER A 308 22.68 6.00 -2.77
N PHE A 309 23.24 5.12 -3.57
CA PHE A 309 24.56 5.25 -4.21
C PHE A 309 24.35 5.40 -5.72
N GLY A 310 24.07 6.61 -6.13
CA GLY A 310 23.56 6.89 -7.47
C GLY A 310 22.19 6.25 -7.70
N ASP A 311 21.93 5.85 -8.95
CA ASP A 311 20.66 5.28 -9.38
C ASP A 311 20.60 3.76 -9.37
N LYS A 312 21.73 3.09 -9.00
CA LYS A 312 21.88 1.65 -9.18
C LYS A 312 21.86 0.84 -7.91
N PHE A 313 22.18 1.43 -6.78
CA PHE A 313 22.29 0.71 -5.53
C PHE A 313 21.74 1.54 -4.37
N ALA A 314 20.98 0.90 -3.50
CA ALA A 314 20.46 1.53 -2.29
C ALA A 314 20.47 0.53 -1.13
N VAL A 315 20.69 1.04 0.07
CA VAL A 315 20.60 0.28 1.32
C VAL A 315 19.64 1.00 2.27
N GLY A 316 18.94 0.24 3.09
CA GLY A 316 18.01 0.78 4.07
C GLY A 316 17.91 -0.09 5.30
N ILE A 317 17.67 0.56 6.42
CA ILE A 317 17.29 -0.07 7.68
C ILE A 317 16.04 0.62 8.22
N ALA A 318 15.16 -0.15 8.85
CA ALA A 318 13.95 0.36 9.47
C ALA A 318 13.75 -0.28 10.85
N ALA A 319 13.17 0.50 11.76
CA ALA A 319 12.60 0.03 13.01
C ALA A 319 11.09 0.23 12.93
N GLU A 320 10.34 -0.85 12.94
CA GLU A 320 8.91 -0.87 12.65
C GLU A 320 8.11 -1.40 13.84
N ASN A 321 6.82 -1.10 13.89
CA ASN A 321 5.95 -1.48 15.00
C ASN A 321 5.95 -3.00 15.23
N PRO A 322 6.28 -3.48 16.44
CA PRO A 322 6.41 -4.91 16.73
C PRO A 322 5.05 -5.52 17.04
N GLN A 323 4.29 -5.85 16.04
CA GLN A 323 3.01 -6.53 16.21
C GLN A 323 3.16 -8.03 16.04
N VAL A 324 2.38 -8.81 16.79
CA VAL A 324 2.31 -10.27 16.69
C VAL A 324 0.87 -10.69 16.38
N LEU A 325 0.71 -11.62 15.47
CA LEU A 325 -0.59 -12.25 15.24
C LEU A 325 -0.92 -13.22 16.38
N SER A 326 -2.22 -13.46 16.60
CA SER A 326 -2.70 -14.36 17.64
C SER A 326 -1.99 -15.71 17.56
N PRO A 327 -1.52 -16.26 18.68
CA PRO A 327 -0.89 -17.57 18.69
C PRO A 327 -1.80 -18.63 18.07
N GLY A 328 -1.23 -19.42 17.15
CA GLY A 328 -1.96 -20.47 16.45
C GLY A 328 -1.72 -21.85 17.05
N GLY A 329 -2.61 -22.78 16.74
CA GLY A 329 -2.51 -24.18 17.12
C GLY A 329 -3.30 -24.56 18.37
N THR A 330 -3.10 -25.79 18.85
CA THR A 330 -3.67 -26.31 20.08
C THR A 330 -2.75 -26.01 21.24
N ILE A 331 -3.13 -25.08 22.09
CA ILE A 331 -2.33 -24.65 23.24
C ILE A 331 -2.68 -25.54 24.42
N THR A 332 -1.73 -26.38 24.83
CA THR A 332 -1.88 -27.33 25.94
C THR A 332 -0.78 -27.09 26.97
N LEU A 333 -1.06 -26.24 27.95
CA LEU A 333 -0.10 -25.86 28.97
C LEU A 333 0.14 -26.96 29.99
N ASN A 334 1.29 -26.93 30.68
CA ASN A 334 1.48 -27.70 31.89
C ASN A 334 0.50 -27.26 32.97
N PRO A 335 0.08 -28.14 33.88
CA PRO A 335 -0.76 -27.77 35.01
C PRO A 335 -0.14 -26.62 35.83
N GLY A 336 -0.95 -25.62 36.14
CA GLY A 336 -0.52 -24.45 36.92
C GLY A 336 0.15 -23.34 36.10
N ILE A 337 0.38 -23.53 34.81
CA ILE A 337 0.93 -22.52 33.90
C ILE A 337 -0.21 -21.72 33.25
N SER A 338 -0.01 -20.41 33.17
CA SER A 338 -0.79 -19.52 32.30
C SER A 338 0.11 -18.42 31.73
N TYR A 339 -0.34 -17.71 30.70
CA TYR A 339 0.40 -16.62 30.09
C TYR A 339 -0.53 -15.48 29.67
N LEU A 340 0.03 -14.28 29.58
CA LEU A 340 -0.62 -13.10 29.01
C LEU A 340 0.23 -12.51 27.89
N TRP A 341 -0.43 -11.94 26.91
CA TRP A 341 0.20 -11.34 25.75
C TRP A 341 -0.57 -10.09 25.28
N GLY A 342 -0.05 -9.36 24.28
CA GLY A 342 -0.77 -8.27 23.63
C GLY A 342 -1.36 -8.75 22.31
N ASN A 343 -2.68 -8.58 22.14
CA ASN A 343 -3.44 -9.04 20.96
C ASN A 343 -3.82 -7.88 20.04
N PRO A 344 -2.96 -7.47 19.09
CA PRO A 344 -3.26 -6.36 18.19
C PRO A 344 -4.54 -6.59 17.39
N GLY A 345 -5.39 -5.56 17.30
CA GLY A 345 -6.62 -5.59 16.54
C GLY A 345 -7.85 -6.16 17.27
N SER A 346 -7.67 -6.79 18.43
CA SER A 346 -8.79 -7.37 19.20
C SER A 346 -9.78 -6.31 19.76
N GLY A 347 -9.34 -5.06 19.88
CA GLY A 347 -10.15 -3.93 20.36
C GLY A 347 -10.93 -3.19 19.27
N ALA A 348 -11.17 -3.77 18.10
CA ALA A 348 -11.84 -3.11 16.97
C ALA A 348 -11.20 -1.74 16.61
N GLY A 349 -9.88 -1.63 16.74
CA GLY A 349 -9.13 -0.39 16.51
C GLY A 349 -9.01 0.54 17.73
N LEU A 350 -9.60 0.19 18.86
CA LEU A 350 -9.49 0.95 20.11
C LEU A 350 -8.30 0.44 20.93
N TYR A 351 -7.33 1.28 21.18
CA TYR A 351 -6.16 0.94 22.03
C TYR A 351 -6.55 0.67 23.49
N ASN A 352 -7.66 1.21 23.96
CA ASN A 352 -8.17 1.07 25.31
C ASN A 352 -9.35 0.08 25.43
N GLY A 353 -9.49 -0.84 24.49
CA GLY A 353 -10.63 -1.76 24.37
C GLY A 353 -10.78 -2.80 25.47
N GLY A 354 -10.07 -2.64 26.58
CA GLY A 354 -10.10 -3.54 27.72
C GLY A 354 -9.23 -4.78 27.53
N ALA A 355 -8.62 -5.21 28.60
CA ALA A 355 -7.95 -6.50 28.68
C ALA A 355 -9.02 -7.58 28.91
N ASN A 356 -9.06 -8.61 28.07
CA ASN A 356 -9.70 -9.87 28.43
C ASN A 356 -8.68 -10.63 29.28
N GLY A 357 -8.69 -10.39 30.58
CA GLY A 357 -7.83 -11.11 31.49
C GLY A 357 -8.02 -12.62 31.36
N ALA A 358 -7.01 -13.38 31.74
CA ALA A 358 -7.14 -14.83 31.83
C ALA A 358 -8.33 -15.16 32.72
N THR A 359 -9.35 -15.80 32.15
CA THR A 359 -10.50 -16.26 32.93
C THR A 359 -10.16 -17.65 33.43
N CYS A 360 -9.84 -17.74 34.71
CA CYS A 360 -9.65 -19.04 35.34
C CYS A 360 -10.98 -19.52 35.91
N THR A 361 -11.53 -20.57 35.36
CA THR A 361 -12.73 -21.23 35.86
C THR A 361 -12.33 -22.49 36.63
N SER A 362 -12.76 -22.59 37.86
CA SER A 362 -12.73 -23.84 38.61
C SER A 362 -13.85 -24.72 38.10
N THR A 363 -13.51 -25.81 37.43
CA THR A 363 -14.49 -26.72 36.81
C THR A 363 -14.78 -27.96 37.67
N SER A 364 -14.24 -28.04 38.89
CA SER A 364 -14.47 -29.21 39.76
C SER A 364 -14.74 -28.82 41.20
N THR A 365 -15.73 -29.43 41.78
CA THR A 365 -16.01 -29.43 43.23
C THR A 365 -15.25 -30.54 43.95
N SER A 366 -14.42 -31.35 43.25
CA SER A 366 -13.62 -32.43 43.84
C SER A 366 -12.16 -31.98 44.01
N THR A 367 -11.53 -32.47 45.05
CA THR A 367 -10.10 -32.28 45.32
C THR A 367 -9.26 -33.35 44.55
N PRO A 368 -8.26 -32.96 43.73
CA PRO A 368 -7.77 -31.58 43.53
C PRO A 368 -8.64 -30.76 42.58
N VAL A 369 -8.79 -29.48 42.88
CA VAL A 369 -9.51 -28.51 42.05
C VAL A 369 -8.79 -28.38 40.72
N SER A 370 -9.48 -28.73 39.65
CA SER A 370 -8.96 -28.46 38.30
C SER A 370 -9.27 -27.01 37.92
N ILE A 371 -8.23 -26.20 37.83
CA ILE A 371 -8.35 -24.82 37.36
C ILE A 371 -7.97 -24.80 35.88
N THR A 372 -8.94 -24.54 35.02
CA THR A 372 -8.70 -24.30 33.60
C THR A 372 -8.63 -22.80 33.39
N CYS A 373 -7.43 -22.29 33.12
CA CYS A 373 -7.24 -20.91 32.73
C CYS A 373 -7.26 -20.79 31.21
N ILE A 374 -8.19 -19.98 30.67
CA ILE A 374 -8.15 -19.57 29.28
C ILE A 374 -7.16 -18.40 29.21
N PRO A 375 -6.09 -18.50 28.43
CA PRO A 375 -5.13 -17.41 28.29
C PRO A 375 -5.84 -16.16 27.76
N GLY A 376 -5.65 -15.06 28.47
CA GLY A 376 -6.18 -13.76 28.09
C GLY A 376 -5.12 -12.91 27.40
N TYR A 377 -5.55 -11.85 26.72
CA TYR A 377 -4.65 -10.82 26.28
C TYR A 377 -4.69 -9.62 27.27
N LEU A 378 -3.51 -9.06 27.55
CA LEU A 378 -3.38 -7.94 28.48
C LEU A 378 -3.79 -6.62 27.83
N THR A 379 -3.49 -6.48 26.55
CA THR A 379 -3.71 -5.25 25.77
C THR A 379 -4.22 -5.56 24.38
N THR A 380 -4.85 -4.58 23.72
CA THR A 380 -5.26 -4.65 22.32
C THR A 380 -4.15 -4.18 21.35
N TYR A 381 -2.93 -4.05 21.84
CA TYR A 381 -1.71 -3.73 21.10
C TYR A 381 -0.57 -4.65 21.56
N ALA A 382 0.49 -4.75 20.75
CA ALA A 382 1.65 -5.60 21.10
C ALA A 382 2.38 -5.08 22.32
N ILE A 383 2.81 -6.01 23.19
CA ILE A 383 3.64 -5.73 24.37
C ILE A 383 5.12 -6.09 24.15
N ASN A 384 5.53 -6.30 22.90
CA ASN A 384 6.92 -6.58 22.53
C ASN A 384 7.82 -5.40 22.96
N ALA A 385 9.00 -5.71 23.49
CA ALA A 385 9.88 -4.71 24.06
C ALA A 385 10.72 -3.95 23.03
N THR A 386 10.93 -4.56 21.87
CA THR A 386 11.77 -4.00 20.79
C THR A 386 10.97 -3.89 19.49
N PRO A 387 11.26 -2.92 18.62
CA PRO A 387 10.68 -2.88 17.29
C PRO A 387 11.09 -4.09 16.45
N ASP A 388 10.33 -4.36 15.40
CA ASP A 388 10.78 -5.23 14.31
C ASP A 388 11.86 -4.46 13.53
N PHE A 389 13.01 -5.08 13.31
CA PHE A 389 14.09 -4.50 12.50
C PHE A 389 14.06 -5.11 11.10
N VAL A 390 14.07 -4.24 10.10
CA VAL A 390 14.12 -4.65 8.69
C VAL A 390 15.33 -4.00 8.04
N ALA A 391 16.14 -4.81 7.34
CA ALA A 391 17.22 -4.34 6.50
C ALA A 391 16.95 -4.72 5.04
N LYS A 392 17.29 -3.86 4.10
CA LYS A 392 17.08 -4.08 2.68
C LYS A 392 18.24 -3.55 1.86
N LEU A 393 18.62 -4.34 0.86
CA LEU A 393 19.51 -3.95 -0.22
C LEU A 393 18.69 -3.95 -1.51
N ALA A 394 18.81 -2.90 -2.32
CA ALA A 394 18.18 -2.81 -3.64
C ALA A 394 19.25 -2.52 -4.71
N PHE A 395 19.14 -3.21 -5.83
CA PHE A 395 20.06 -3.11 -6.94
C PHE A 395 19.32 -2.96 -8.27
N ASP A 396 19.59 -1.86 -8.97
CA ASP A 396 18.99 -1.44 -10.24
C ASP A 396 20.07 -1.32 -11.33
N PRO A 397 20.56 -2.42 -11.91
CA PRO A 397 21.70 -2.39 -12.86
C PRO A 397 21.35 -1.77 -14.22
N GLY A 398 20.09 -1.38 -14.45
CA GLY A 398 19.54 -0.96 -15.74
C GLY A 398 18.84 -2.09 -16.49
N TYR A 399 18.94 -3.30 -16.00
CA TYR A 399 18.20 -4.48 -16.43
C TYR A 399 17.59 -5.15 -15.21
N GLY A 400 16.30 -4.89 -14.98
CA GLY A 400 15.56 -5.39 -13.83
C GLY A 400 15.84 -4.65 -12.52
N HIS A 401 15.14 -5.10 -11.49
CA HIS A 401 15.22 -4.67 -10.10
C HIS A 401 15.42 -5.88 -9.20
N TYR A 402 16.32 -5.79 -8.25
CA TYR A 402 16.70 -6.89 -7.36
C TYR A 402 16.75 -6.41 -5.93
N GLU A 403 16.17 -7.18 -5.00
CA GLU A 403 16.20 -6.86 -3.58
C GLU A 403 16.61 -8.06 -2.74
N ILE A 404 17.29 -7.78 -1.63
CA ILE A 404 17.52 -8.73 -0.53
C ILE A 404 17.01 -8.04 0.73
N ILE A 405 16.22 -8.77 1.52
CA ILE A 405 15.64 -8.29 2.78
C ILE A 405 16.01 -9.24 3.92
N GLY A 406 16.25 -8.66 5.08
CA GLY A 406 16.40 -9.36 6.35
C GLY A 406 15.46 -8.78 7.38
N ILE A 407 14.80 -9.61 8.18
CA ILE A 407 13.87 -9.21 9.23
C ILE A 407 14.31 -9.86 10.54
N ALA A 408 14.36 -9.07 11.62
CA ALA A 408 14.55 -9.55 12.98
C ALA A 408 13.38 -9.06 13.83
N ARG A 409 12.75 -9.96 14.58
CA ARG A 409 11.54 -9.73 15.37
C ARG A 409 11.68 -10.29 16.76
N SER A 410 11.10 -9.65 17.75
CA SER A 410 10.95 -10.20 19.09
C SER A 410 9.49 -10.45 19.41
N PHE A 411 9.22 -11.49 20.17
CA PHE A 411 7.90 -11.85 20.66
C PHE A 411 7.97 -11.96 22.17
N ARG A 412 7.06 -11.29 22.87
CA ARG A 412 7.08 -11.22 24.32
C ARG A 412 5.73 -11.58 24.89
N ASP A 413 5.78 -12.39 25.92
CA ASP A 413 4.65 -12.71 26.78
C ASP A 413 5.01 -12.55 28.27
N ARG A 414 4.04 -12.74 29.13
CA ARG A 414 4.23 -12.78 30.56
C ARG A 414 3.68 -14.08 31.11
N ILE A 415 4.58 -14.87 31.71
CA ILE A 415 4.31 -16.21 32.20
C ILE A 415 3.98 -16.20 33.69
N TYR A 416 2.93 -16.91 34.04
CA TYR A 416 2.51 -17.21 35.39
C TYR A 416 2.71 -18.70 35.60
N ASP A 417 3.77 -19.03 36.32
CA ASP A 417 4.07 -20.39 36.80
C ASP A 417 3.67 -20.48 38.28
N GLY A 418 2.77 -21.41 38.59
CA GLY A 418 2.29 -21.62 39.96
C GLY A 418 3.40 -21.99 40.94
N THR A 419 4.58 -22.35 40.45
CA THR A 419 5.76 -22.74 41.26
C THR A 419 6.82 -21.64 41.36
N VAL A 420 6.77 -20.62 40.48
CA VAL A 420 7.73 -19.52 40.37
C VAL A 420 7.06 -18.20 40.73
N THR A 421 7.56 -17.51 41.72
CA THR A 421 7.09 -16.17 42.12
C THR A 421 8.28 -15.21 42.24
N PRO A 422 8.17 -13.98 41.66
CA PRO A 422 7.03 -13.39 40.93
C PRO A 422 6.91 -13.92 39.50
N PRO A 423 5.74 -13.74 38.82
CA PRO A 423 5.58 -13.98 37.38
C PRO A 423 6.64 -13.20 36.61
N PHE A 424 7.10 -13.76 35.49
CA PHE A 424 8.20 -13.21 34.69
C PHE A 424 7.80 -12.96 33.25
N ASN A 425 8.55 -12.08 32.57
CA ASN A 425 8.39 -11.87 31.14
C ASN A 425 9.34 -12.80 30.39
N ASP A 426 8.81 -13.47 29.37
CA ASP A 426 9.61 -14.21 28.41
C ASP A 426 9.72 -13.42 27.10
N THR A 427 10.82 -13.58 26.40
CA THR A 427 11.06 -12.92 25.11
C THR A 427 11.86 -13.86 24.22
N VAL A 428 11.28 -14.21 23.09
CA VAL A 428 11.91 -15.03 22.07
C VAL A 428 12.13 -14.21 20.79
N TRP A 429 13.21 -14.50 20.08
CA TRP A 429 13.53 -13.88 18.81
C TRP A 429 13.16 -14.78 17.64
N GLY A 430 12.63 -14.16 16.60
CA GLY A 430 12.38 -14.73 15.30
C GLY A 430 12.91 -13.81 14.21
N GLY A 431 12.65 -14.15 12.98
CA GLY A 431 13.06 -13.35 11.84
C GLY A 431 13.19 -14.17 10.58
N GLY A 432 13.62 -13.55 9.50
CA GLY A 432 13.71 -14.23 8.22
C GLY A 432 14.57 -13.47 7.21
N ILE A 433 14.79 -14.15 6.10
CA ILE A 433 15.49 -13.61 4.94
C ILE A 433 14.58 -13.76 3.72
N GLY A 434 14.63 -12.79 2.84
CA GLY A 434 13.85 -12.79 1.61
C GLY A 434 14.47 -11.92 0.54
N GLY A 435 13.73 -11.76 -0.54
CA GLY A 435 14.14 -10.89 -1.62
C GLY A 435 13.15 -10.89 -2.76
N SER A 436 13.40 -10.05 -3.74
CA SER A 436 12.64 -10.00 -4.98
C SER A 436 13.54 -9.84 -6.19
N ILE A 437 13.07 -10.36 -7.30
CA ILE A 437 13.68 -10.22 -8.63
C ILE A 437 12.57 -9.82 -9.58
N ARG A 438 12.77 -8.74 -10.31
CA ARG A 438 11.88 -8.31 -11.39
C ARG A 438 12.68 -7.99 -12.63
N VAL A 439 12.39 -8.65 -13.71
CA VAL A 439 13.12 -8.49 -14.97
C VAL A 439 12.15 -8.31 -16.15
N PRO A 440 12.40 -7.39 -17.06
CA PRO A 440 11.76 -7.33 -18.36
C PRO A 440 12.37 -8.41 -19.27
N VAL A 441 11.71 -9.57 -19.38
CA VAL A 441 12.20 -10.71 -20.20
C VAL A 441 12.08 -10.38 -21.70
N ALA A 442 11.07 -9.59 -22.06
CA ALA A 442 10.88 -9.05 -23.40
C ALA A 442 10.32 -7.64 -23.29
N HIS A 443 10.33 -6.87 -24.39
CA HIS A 443 9.82 -5.48 -24.40
C HIS A 443 8.39 -5.30 -23.87
N LYS A 444 7.64 -6.39 -23.72
CA LYS A 444 6.24 -6.38 -23.30
C LYS A 444 5.93 -7.30 -22.12
N LEU A 445 6.92 -8.00 -21.58
CA LEU A 445 6.71 -9.01 -20.55
C LEU A 445 7.65 -8.76 -19.36
N ASP A 446 7.07 -8.41 -18.22
CA ASP A 446 7.76 -8.33 -16.94
C ASP A 446 7.49 -9.60 -16.14
N VAL A 447 8.55 -10.19 -15.62
CA VAL A 447 8.51 -11.36 -14.74
C VAL A 447 9.02 -10.96 -13.38
N GLY A 448 8.24 -11.22 -12.34
CA GLY A 448 8.60 -10.96 -10.94
C GLY A 448 8.57 -12.25 -10.12
N LEU A 449 9.50 -12.35 -9.18
CA LEU A 449 9.53 -13.38 -8.15
C LEU A 449 9.89 -12.72 -6.83
N LYS A 450 9.13 -13.00 -5.78
CA LYS A 450 9.39 -12.55 -4.41
C LYS A 450 9.21 -13.71 -3.45
N ALA A 451 10.08 -13.79 -2.43
CA ALA A 451 9.94 -14.77 -1.35
C ALA A 451 10.44 -14.19 -0.03
N LEU A 452 9.88 -14.69 1.07
CA LEU A 452 10.32 -14.46 2.44
C LEU A 452 10.22 -15.78 3.19
N TYR A 453 11.34 -16.25 3.74
CA TYR A 453 11.41 -17.45 4.57
C TYR A 453 11.96 -17.10 5.95
N GLY A 454 11.39 -17.69 7.00
CA GLY A 454 11.87 -17.46 8.34
C GLY A 454 11.02 -18.12 9.43
N HIS A 455 11.23 -17.65 10.67
CA HIS A 455 10.47 -18.06 11.84
C HIS A 455 9.77 -16.84 12.45
N GLY A 456 8.46 -16.91 12.60
CA GLY A 456 7.66 -15.78 13.07
C GLY A 456 7.49 -14.65 12.05
N THR A 457 7.51 -14.97 10.76
CA THR A 457 7.34 -13.97 9.67
C THR A 457 5.97 -14.00 9.01
N GLY A 458 5.03 -14.79 9.55
CA GLY A 458 3.70 -15.01 8.97
C GLY A 458 2.87 -13.74 8.77
N ARG A 459 3.03 -12.75 9.66
CA ARG A 459 2.35 -11.44 9.55
C ARG A 459 2.75 -10.66 8.28
N TYR A 460 3.94 -10.88 7.76
CA TYR A 460 4.42 -10.19 6.56
C TYR A 460 3.88 -10.79 5.25
N GLY A 461 3.26 -11.97 5.29
CA GLY A 461 2.53 -12.55 4.15
C GLY A 461 1.11 -11.98 4.04
N ALA A 462 0.58 -11.87 2.82
CA ALA A 462 -0.76 -11.33 2.54
C ALA A 462 -1.88 -12.12 3.24
N SER A 463 -1.68 -13.41 3.50
CA SER A 463 -2.64 -14.26 4.20
C SER A 463 -2.64 -14.08 5.72
N THR A 464 -1.69 -13.33 6.27
CA THR A 464 -1.56 -13.09 7.72
C THR A 464 -1.66 -14.39 8.54
N ILE A 465 -0.83 -15.38 8.18
CA ILE A 465 -0.71 -16.65 8.91
C ILE A 465 -0.04 -16.43 10.28
N ALA A 466 -0.25 -17.38 11.22
CA ALA A 466 0.25 -17.22 12.58
C ALA A 466 1.77 -17.01 12.65
N ASP A 467 2.22 -16.06 13.48
CA ASP A 467 3.64 -15.82 13.74
C ASP A 467 4.23 -16.84 14.73
N VAL A 468 3.44 -17.19 15.75
CA VAL A 468 3.88 -17.98 16.90
C VAL A 468 2.84 -19.02 17.29
N THR A 469 3.28 -20.04 18.00
CA THR A 469 2.47 -20.89 18.89
C THR A 469 2.98 -20.74 20.32
N VAL A 470 2.38 -21.46 21.25
CA VAL A 470 2.75 -21.41 22.67
C VAL A 470 3.20 -22.78 23.12
N GLY A 471 4.34 -22.84 23.81
CA GLY A 471 4.88 -24.04 24.38
C GLY A 471 4.21 -24.45 25.71
N PRO A 472 4.57 -25.62 26.26
CA PRO A 472 3.93 -26.16 27.45
C PRO A 472 4.17 -25.35 28.73
N THR A 473 5.21 -24.54 28.75
CA THR A 473 5.56 -23.64 29.87
C THR A 473 5.07 -22.20 29.67
N GLY A 474 4.26 -21.97 28.62
CA GLY A 474 3.64 -20.67 28.34
C GLY A 474 4.43 -19.79 27.38
N GLU A 475 5.65 -20.16 27.06
CA GLU A 475 6.55 -19.39 26.20
C GLU A 475 6.13 -19.40 24.72
N PHE A 476 6.35 -18.30 24.03
CA PHE A 476 6.14 -18.21 22.58
C PHE A 476 7.18 -19.02 21.80
N LYS A 477 6.72 -19.67 20.73
CA LYS A 477 7.55 -20.39 19.76
C LYS A 477 7.28 -19.83 18.36
N PRO A 478 8.23 -19.09 17.78
CA PRO A 478 8.13 -18.60 16.41
C PRO A 478 7.99 -19.76 15.44
N LEU A 479 6.96 -19.71 14.59
CA LEU A 479 6.66 -20.75 13.62
C LEU A 479 7.43 -20.52 12.32
N GLU A 480 7.93 -21.59 11.74
CA GLU A 480 8.50 -21.58 10.40
C GLU A 480 7.44 -21.14 9.40
N SER A 481 7.79 -20.22 8.51
CA SER A 481 6.88 -19.72 7.48
C SER A 481 7.62 -19.40 6.19
N LEU A 482 6.94 -19.60 5.07
CA LEU A 482 7.39 -19.23 3.73
C LEU A 482 6.25 -18.51 3.03
N SER A 483 6.52 -17.29 2.55
CA SER A 483 5.66 -16.57 1.62
C SER A 483 6.39 -16.43 0.29
N ALA A 484 5.76 -16.82 -0.82
CA ALA A 484 6.36 -16.71 -2.15
C ALA A 484 5.30 -16.33 -3.20
N LEU A 485 5.68 -15.45 -4.12
CA LEU A 485 4.79 -14.95 -5.19
C LEU A 485 5.58 -14.80 -6.49
N GLY A 486 5.10 -15.43 -7.55
CA GLY A 486 5.51 -15.20 -8.94
C GLY A 486 4.47 -14.34 -9.66
N THR A 487 4.93 -13.38 -10.47
CA THR A 487 4.07 -12.48 -11.25
C THR A 487 4.51 -12.42 -12.70
N LEU A 488 3.54 -12.37 -13.61
CA LEU A 488 3.73 -12.14 -15.03
C LEU A 488 2.85 -10.93 -15.41
N GLU A 489 3.46 -9.92 -16.01
CA GLU A 489 2.75 -8.72 -16.48
C GLU A 489 3.04 -8.54 -17.98
N PHE A 490 2.05 -8.80 -18.82
CA PHE A 490 2.17 -8.69 -20.27
C PHE A 490 1.49 -7.41 -20.77
N HIS A 491 2.29 -6.45 -21.20
CA HIS A 491 1.87 -5.19 -21.79
C HIS A 491 1.52 -5.37 -23.28
N ALA A 492 0.39 -6.02 -23.55
CA ALA A 492 -0.02 -6.43 -24.90
C ALA A 492 -0.12 -5.23 -25.87
N THR A 493 -0.71 -4.12 -25.39
CA THR A 493 -0.77 -2.84 -26.08
C THR A 493 -0.54 -1.68 -25.09
N PRO A 494 -0.36 -0.43 -25.56
CA PRO A 494 -0.28 0.73 -24.64
C PRO A 494 -1.51 0.93 -23.74
N ARG A 495 -2.62 0.23 -24.02
CA ARG A 495 -3.88 0.31 -23.28
C ARG A 495 -4.30 -1.00 -22.61
N LEU A 496 -3.64 -2.13 -22.91
CA LEU A 496 -4.02 -3.45 -22.41
C LEU A 496 -2.86 -4.11 -21.69
N ASP A 497 -3.01 -4.27 -20.38
CA ASP A 497 -2.15 -5.05 -19.51
C ASP A 497 -2.85 -6.38 -19.16
N ILE A 498 -2.22 -7.51 -19.41
CA ILE A 498 -2.67 -8.84 -18.98
C ILE A 498 -1.70 -9.31 -17.91
N TYR A 499 -2.23 -9.86 -16.82
CA TYR A 499 -1.38 -10.34 -15.74
C TYR A 499 -1.79 -11.72 -15.24
N ALA A 500 -0.80 -12.45 -14.76
CA ALA A 500 -1.01 -13.69 -14.03
C ALA A 500 -0.12 -13.71 -12.79
N ASN A 501 -0.67 -14.17 -11.67
CA ASN A 501 0.04 -14.32 -10.41
C ASN A 501 -0.15 -15.74 -9.91
N TYR A 502 0.89 -16.32 -9.30
CA TYR A 502 0.79 -17.54 -8.53
C TYR A 502 1.62 -17.39 -7.26
N GLY A 503 0.99 -17.59 -6.12
CA GLY A 503 1.67 -17.48 -4.84
C GLY A 503 1.14 -18.42 -3.77
N GLY A 504 1.92 -18.52 -2.70
CA GLY A 504 1.61 -19.36 -1.56
C GLY A 504 2.20 -18.84 -0.26
N ASP A 505 1.46 -19.07 0.82
CA ASP A 505 1.90 -18.90 2.21
C ASP A 505 1.87 -20.26 2.88
N TYR A 506 3.02 -20.71 3.40
CA TYR A 506 3.18 -21.96 4.10
C TYR A 506 3.59 -21.71 5.55
N ILE A 507 3.14 -22.60 6.45
CA ILE A 507 3.46 -22.55 7.87
C ILE A 507 3.84 -23.95 8.38
N GLY A 508 4.98 -24.05 9.04
CA GLY A 508 5.55 -25.29 9.55
C GLY A 508 4.85 -25.84 10.79
N LYS A 509 5.11 -27.10 11.09
CA LYS A 509 4.65 -27.72 12.34
C LYS A 509 5.61 -27.42 13.49
N TRP A 510 5.03 -27.27 14.68
CA TRP A 510 5.76 -27.36 15.93
C TRP A 510 4.91 -28.06 16.97
N LEU A 511 5.33 -29.24 17.42
CA LEU A 511 4.55 -30.14 18.29
C LEU A 511 5.29 -30.42 19.59
N TYR A 512 4.53 -30.62 20.66
CA TYR A 512 5.04 -30.99 21.97
C TYR A 512 4.03 -31.87 22.73
N THR A 513 4.49 -32.44 23.83
CA THR A 513 3.63 -33.10 24.81
C THR A 513 3.87 -32.41 26.16
N ASN A 514 2.80 -31.97 26.83
CA ASN A 514 2.91 -31.36 28.14
C ASN A 514 3.22 -32.40 29.25
N SER A 515 3.49 -31.95 30.47
CA SER A 515 3.80 -32.79 31.63
C SER A 515 2.66 -33.73 32.02
N ALA A 516 1.43 -33.49 31.59
CA ALA A 516 0.29 -34.38 31.79
C ALA A 516 0.06 -35.38 30.64
N GLY A 517 1.02 -35.50 29.71
CA GLY A 517 0.95 -36.43 28.57
C GLY A 517 0.01 -35.97 27.44
N LYS A 518 -0.46 -34.71 27.44
CA LYS A 518 -1.34 -34.17 26.39
C LYS A 518 -0.52 -33.49 25.32
N ALA A 519 -0.85 -33.80 24.06
CA ALA A 519 -0.23 -33.20 22.90
C ALA A 519 -0.68 -31.74 22.72
N GLY A 520 0.22 -30.88 22.27
CA GLY A 520 -0.01 -29.46 21.99
C GLY A 520 0.88 -28.99 20.83
N GLY A 521 0.66 -27.74 20.39
CA GLY A 521 1.46 -27.08 19.38
C GLY A 521 0.70 -26.76 18.09
N TYR A 522 1.44 -26.38 17.08
CA TYR A 522 0.90 -26.05 15.76
C TYR A 522 1.00 -27.22 14.81
N GLY A 523 -0.13 -27.58 14.17
CA GLY A 523 -0.18 -28.71 13.22
C GLY A 523 -0.50 -30.04 13.86
N ILE A 524 -1.03 -30.08 15.09
CA ILE A 524 -1.67 -31.25 15.65
C ILE A 524 -2.96 -31.53 14.91
N GLY A 525 -3.02 -32.65 14.22
CA GLY A 525 -4.22 -33.13 13.55
C GLY A 525 -4.90 -34.19 14.37
N GLU A 526 -5.46 -33.90 15.56
CA GLU A 526 -6.16 -34.91 16.36
C GLU A 526 -7.43 -35.38 15.67
N SER A 527 -8.20 -34.48 15.09
CA SER A 527 -9.36 -34.82 14.30
C SER A 527 -9.73 -33.69 13.34
N ASN A 528 -9.57 -33.96 12.06
CA ASN A 528 -10.10 -33.07 11.01
C ASN A 528 -11.49 -33.55 10.53
N SER A 529 -12.17 -34.41 11.28
CA SER A 529 -13.43 -35.06 10.86
C SER A 529 -14.55 -34.03 10.62
N GLY A 530 -14.61 -32.97 11.43
CA GLY A 530 -15.56 -31.90 11.26
C GLY A 530 -15.29 -30.96 10.08
N CYS A 531 -14.16 -31.13 9.36
CA CYS A 531 -13.77 -30.22 8.29
C CYS A 531 -14.23 -30.69 6.89
N GLY A 532 -14.64 -31.93 6.73
CA GLY A 532 -14.89 -32.55 5.41
C GLY A 532 -16.35 -32.66 5.01
N THR A 533 -17.27 -32.62 5.94
CA THR A 533 -18.71 -32.87 5.70
C THR A 533 -19.58 -31.87 6.45
N GLU A 534 -20.66 -31.48 5.84
CA GLU A 534 -21.68 -30.65 6.48
C GLU A 534 -22.26 -31.38 7.70
N ASN A 535 -22.42 -30.69 8.80
CA ASN A 535 -22.93 -31.28 10.02
C ASN A 535 -24.45 -31.37 9.97
N LEU A 536 -24.97 -32.50 9.49
CA LEU A 536 -26.39 -32.80 9.37
C LEU A 536 -26.97 -33.41 10.66
N THR A 537 -26.71 -32.87 11.84
CA THR A 537 -27.37 -33.35 13.05
C THR A 537 -28.80 -32.76 13.18
N PRO A 538 -29.85 -33.54 12.84
CA PRO A 538 -31.22 -33.03 12.86
C PRO A 538 -31.82 -32.94 14.27
N THR A 539 -31.07 -33.23 15.32
CA THR A 539 -31.58 -33.38 16.69
C THR A 539 -31.51 -32.13 17.54
N SER A 540 -30.98 -31.05 17.01
CA SER A 540 -31.03 -29.74 17.68
C SER A 540 -31.43 -28.67 16.68
N PRO A 541 -32.48 -27.89 16.95
CA PRO A 541 -32.85 -26.73 16.11
C PRO A 541 -31.87 -25.55 16.29
N VAL A 542 -30.72 -25.77 16.88
CA VAL A 542 -29.69 -24.77 16.98
C VAL A 542 -28.99 -24.76 15.63
N ILE A 543 -29.23 -23.71 14.86
CA ILE A 543 -28.38 -23.36 13.69
C ILE A 543 -26.96 -23.36 14.19
N PRO A 544 -26.09 -24.23 13.66
CA PRO A 544 -24.67 -24.20 14.03
C PRO A 544 -24.22 -22.76 13.85
N SER A 545 -23.72 -22.16 14.90
CA SER A 545 -23.03 -20.87 14.76
C SER A 545 -21.93 -21.05 13.71
N SER A 546 -21.61 -20.03 12.95
CA SER A 546 -20.58 -19.97 11.91
C SER A 546 -19.19 -20.49 12.34
N GLY A 547 -19.06 -20.94 13.60
CA GLY A 547 -17.92 -21.66 14.14
C GLY A 547 -17.99 -23.11 13.70
N SER A 548 -17.25 -23.45 12.67
CA SER A 548 -17.02 -24.83 12.26
C SER A 548 -16.48 -25.67 13.42
N SER A 549 -16.92 -26.90 13.53
CA SER A 549 -16.28 -27.92 14.37
C SER A 549 -14.85 -28.27 13.92
N CYS A 550 -14.39 -27.65 12.82
CA CYS A 550 -13.03 -27.83 12.29
C CYS A 550 -12.01 -27.08 13.13
N THR A 551 -11.24 -27.83 13.91
CA THR A 551 -10.16 -27.30 14.77
C THR A 551 -8.78 -27.32 14.10
N GLY A 552 -8.72 -27.74 12.84
CA GLY A 552 -7.45 -27.83 12.11
C GLY A 552 -6.83 -26.47 11.84
N VAL A 553 -5.49 -26.41 11.89
CA VAL A 553 -4.73 -25.19 11.64
C VAL A 553 -4.13 -25.19 10.24
N ASN A 554 -4.00 -24.00 9.65
CA ASN A 554 -3.51 -23.82 8.30
C ASN A 554 -2.11 -24.43 8.11
N ARG A 555 -1.90 -25.12 7.00
CA ARG A 555 -0.61 -25.58 6.51
C ARG A 555 -0.14 -24.70 5.37
N ASP A 556 -0.96 -24.55 4.36
CA ASP A 556 -0.68 -23.73 3.20
C ASP A 556 -1.94 -23.05 2.67
N LEU A 557 -1.73 -21.89 2.10
CA LEU A 557 -2.69 -21.14 1.30
C LEU A 557 -2.03 -20.88 -0.04
N GLN A 558 -2.75 -21.06 -1.12
CA GLN A 558 -2.25 -20.84 -2.48
C GLN A 558 -3.29 -20.08 -3.29
N GLU A 559 -2.83 -19.21 -4.17
CA GLU A 559 -3.69 -18.51 -5.10
C GLU A 559 -3.06 -18.45 -6.49
N ALA A 560 -3.90 -18.72 -7.50
CA ALA A 560 -3.60 -18.48 -8.90
C ALA A 560 -4.57 -17.42 -9.43
N THR A 561 -4.06 -16.33 -9.98
CA THR A 561 -4.84 -15.21 -10.48
C THR A 561 -4.51 -14.97 -11.94
N LEU A 562 -5.54 -14.71 -12.76
CA LEU A 562 -5.43 -14.26 -14.14
C LEU A 562 -6.37 -13.09 -14.35
N GLY A 563 -5.88 -12.01 -14.93
CA GLY A 563 -6.70 -10.84 -15.16
C GLY A 563 -6.13 -9.92 -16.23
N TYR A 564 -6.89 -8.89 -16.51
CA TYR A 564 -6.45 -7.81 -17.37
C TYR A 564 -6.94 -6.45 -16.88
N TRP A 565 -6.23 -5.42 -17.31
CA TRP A 565 -6.64 -4.03 -17.22
C TRP A 565 -6.64 -3.42 -18.62
N TYR A 566 -7.73 -2.75 -18.98
CA TYR A 566 -7.86 -2.01 -20.23
C TYR A 566 -8.08 -0.52 -19.96
N ASP A 567 -7.23 0.33 -20.51
CA ASP A 567 -7.35 1.78 -20.42
C ASP A 567 -8.35 2.29 -21.47
N ILE A 568 -9.56 2.60 -21.03
CA ILE A 568 -10.59 3.26 -21.85
C ILE A 568 -10.11 4.66 -22.24
N TYR A 569 -9.53 5.37 -21.27
CA TYR A 569 -8.93 6.68 -21.47
C TYR A 569 -7.59 6.76 -20.70
N ARG A 570 -6.60 7.36 -21.34
CA ARG A 570 -5.33 7.73 -20.72
C ARG A 570 -4.83 9.03 -21.33
N GLY A 571 -4.72 10.09 -20.51
CA GLY A 571 -4.35 11.41 -21.00
C GLY A 571 -4.27 12.46 -19.90
N PRO A 572 -4.21 13.75 -20.26
CA PRO A 572 -4.00 14.85 -19.30
C PRO A 572 -5.09 14.97 -18.23
N LYS A 573 -6.25 14.38 -18.45
CA LYS A 573 -7.36 14.39 -17.49
C LYS A 573 -7.40 13.10 -16.65
N GLY A 574 -6.28 12.39 -16.50
CA GLY A 574 -6.17 11.17 -15.73
C GLY A 574 -6.29 9.90 -16.56
N ARG A 575 -6.64 8.80 -15.90
CA ARG A 575 -6.71 7.47 -16.51
C ARG A 575 -8.01 6.79 -16.08
N LEU A 576 -8.83 6.41 -17.06
CA LEU A 576 -10.03 5.61 -16.85
C LEU A 576 -9.76 4.20 -17.35
N ARG A 577 -9.88 3.22 -16.48
CA ARG A 577 -9.61 1.81 -16.81
C ARG A 577 -10.68 0.87 -16.30
N GLN A 578 -10.83 -0.24 -17.00
CA GLN A 578 -11.68 -1.35 -16.66
C GLN A 578 -10.82 -2.61 -16.52
N GLY A 579 -11.17 -3.48 -15.58
CA GLY A 579 -10.48 -4.74 -15.36
C GLY A 579 -11.44 -5.89 -15.06
N VAL A 580 -11.00 -7.09 -15.43
CA VAL A 580 -11.64 -8.35 -15.04
C VAL A 580 -10.55 -9.28 -14.52
N GLN A 581 -10.87 -10.03 -13.49
CA GLN A 581 -9.96 -10.98 -12.85
C GLN A 581 -10.71 -12.25 -12.48
N TYR A 582 -10.05 -13.37 -12.66
CA TYR A 582 -10.39 -14.63 -12.04
C TYR A 582 -9.29 -15.05 -11.08
N SER A 583 -9.66 -15.44 -9.86
CA SER A 583 -8.74 -16.01 -8.87
C SER A 583 -9.25 -17.36 -8.39
N TYR A 584 -8.34 -18.33 -8.36
CA TYR A 584 -8.53 -19.59 -7.68
C TYR A 584 -7.68 -19.57 -6.42
N ALA A 585 -8.29 -19.67 -5.25
CA ALA A 585 -7.59 -19.76 -3.98
C ALA A 585 -7.89 -21.08 -3.28
N SER A 586 -6.91 -21.62 -2.56
CA SER A 586 -7.07 -22.83 -1.76
C SER A 586 -6.43 -22.67 -0.40
N ARG A 587 -7.10 -23.20 0.60
CA ARG A 587 -6.66 -23.29 1.99
C ARG A 587 -6.60 -24.74 2.40
N VAL A 588 -5.42 -25.21 2.85
CA VAL A 588 -5.20 -26.57 3.32
C VAL A 588 -4.75 -26.52 4.77
N ILE A 589 -5.33 -27.36 5.61
CA ILE A 589 -4.88 -27.54 6.99
C ILE A 589 -3.95 -28.74 7.12
N TRP A 590 -3.21 -28.80 8.23
CA TRP A 590 -2.34 -29.94 8.52
C TRP A 590 -3.13 -31.24 8.58
N ALA A 591 -2.59 -32.27 7.99
CA ALA A 591 -3.17 -33.63 8.02
C ALA A 591 -3.27 -34.16 9.44
N ASN A 592 -4.37 -34.87 9.73
CA ASN A 592 -4.53 -35.63 10.95
C ASN A 592 -3.65 -36.89 10.94
N LEU A 593 -3.72 -37.70 12.01
CA LEU A 593 -2.94 -38.92 12.15
C LEU A 593 -3.25 -39.98 11.06
N SER A 594 -4.42 -39.95 10.45
CA SER A 594 -4.80 -40.83 9.33
C SER A 594 -4.37 -40.30 7.95
N GLY A 595 -3.68 -39.14 7.89
CA GLY A 595 -3.25 -38.50 6.64
C GLY A 595 -4.32 -37.63 5.98
N TYR A 596 -5.49 -37.46 6.54
CA TYR A 596 -6.55 -36.62 5.97
C TYR A 596 -6.27 -35.13 6.20
N ALA A 597 -6.09 -34.40 5.11
CA ALA A 597 -5.84 -32.94 5.08
C ALA A 597 -6.97 -32.23 4.34
N PRO A 598 -7.97 -31.70 5.06
CA PRO A 598 -9.08 -30.97 4.46
C PRO A 598 -8.62 -29.77 3.65
N LYS A 599 -9.32 -29.49 2.55
CA LYS A 599 -9.06 -28.39 1.64
C LYS A 599 -10.30 -27.56 1.42
N GLY A 600 -10.22 -26.27 1.69
CA GLY A 600 -11.17 -25.25 1.24
C GLY A 600 -10.73 -24.68 -0.10
N ILE A 601 -11.66 -24.42 -1.00
CA ILE A 601 -11.40 -23.85 -2.33
C ILE A 601 -12.31 -22.66 -2.54
N GLU A 602 -11.76 -21.60 -3.13
CA GLU A 602 -12.55 -20.44 -3.53
C GLU A 602 -12.25 -20.07 -4.99
N ASN A 603 -13.31 -19.80 -5.75
CA ASN A 603 -13.24 -19.33 -7.13
C ASN A 603 -13.88 -17.96 -7.20
N MET A 604 -13.09 -16.95 -7.50
CA MET A 604 -13.52 -15.56 -7.42
C MET A 604 -13.50 -14.91 -8.79
N PHE A 605 -14.61 -14.24 -9.12
CA PHE A 605 -14.71 -13.41 -10.31
C PHE A 605 -14.84 -11.97 -9.90
N TRP A 606 -13.94 -11.14 -10.42
CA TRP A 606 -13.85 -9.74 -10.10
C TRP A 606 -14.10 -8.88 -11.33
N THR A 607 -14.79 -7.76 -11.13
CA THR A 607 -14.76 -6.66 -12.09
C THR A 607 -14.38 -5.37 -11.39
N SER A 608 -13.70 -4.49 -12.11
CA SER A 608 -13.31 -3.19 -11.59
C SER A 608 -13.40 -2.13 -12.65
N PHE A 609 -13.86 -0.95 -12.24
CA PHE A 609 -13.87 0.26 -13.02
C PHE A 609 -13.24 1.37 -12.19
N ARG A 610 -12.10 1.90 -12.65
CA ARG A 610 -11.32 2.88 -11.90
C ARG A 610 -11.02 4.12 -12.71
N TYR A 611 -11.24 5.28 -12.10
CA TYR A 611 -10.76 6.55 -12.61
C TYR A 611 -9.65 7.07 -11.69
N TYR A 612 -8.43 7.11 -12.21
CA TYR A 612 -7.27 7.70 -11.54
C TYR A 612 -7.21 9.19 -11.85
N LEU A 613 -6.99 9.98 -10.82
CA LEU A 613 -6.76 11.42 -10.94
C LEU A 613 -5.50 11.69 -11.76
N PRO A 614 -5.44 12.84 -12.46
CA PRO A 614 -4.28 13.22 -13.25
C PRO A 614 -3.02 13.38 -12.43
#